data_1c9be4044e2ce9ebb19800fa13750d34
#
_entry.id   1c9be4044e2ce9ebb19800fa13750d34
#
_cell.length_a   1.000
_cell.length_b   1.000
_cell.length_c   1.000
_cell.angle_alpha   90.00
_cell.angle_beta   90.00
_cell.angle_gamma   90.00
#
_symmetry.space_group_name_H-M   'P 1'
#
loop_
_entity.id
_entity.type
_entity.pdbx_description
1 polymer ?
#
loop_
_entity_poly.entity_id
_entity_poly.type
_entity_poly.pdbx_seq_one_letter_code
_entity_poly.pdbx_strand_id
1 'polypeptide(L)'
;VKMISIGQTEEGRNHPMLIITSPENHRKLDRIRDISVKMANVNGITEEQARALSAEGKAVVWIDGGLHATETVGIHQLIETAWQLATRNDAETLRILDKVVVLMVHANPDGQELVSNWYMREPVKEKRKLDHLPRLYQKYIGHDNNRDFYMLNMKETQNMARQLFIDWLPQVMYNHHQSGPAGPVLAGPPYRDPFNHVFDPLCITGLDGLGASMINRLNQEGKPGYTRLDGSVFSTWYNGGLRTTTYFHNMLGLLTEIIGNPTPMSVPVVPSRLVPNNDTPFPVTPRKWHFRQSIDYSVSLNYAILDYAARHSDQLLFNIWRMGMNSIERGSRDNWTPFPAKVEAINTAWKNRPKKVEQPVAASNPFDENPSGITSKFYDSVFHSPANRDPRGYVLPS
;
A
#
# COMPACT_ATOMS: atom_id res chain seq x y z
N VAL A 1 11.94 -11.34 18.74
CA VAL A 1 10.63 -11.69 18.18
C VAL A 1 9.67 -11.99 19.31
N LYS A 2 8.46 -11.39 19.27
CA LYS A 2 7.35 -11.67 20.17
C LYS A 2 6.13 -12.07 19.33
N MET A 3 5.48 -13.15 19.67
CA MET A 3 4.21 -13.56 19.05
C MET A 3 3.06 -13.28 20.02
N ILE A 4 2.01 -12.67 19.50
CA ILE A 4 0.76 -12.43 20.23
C ILE A 4 -0.44 -12.92 19.41
N SER A 5 -1.57 -13.15 20.06
CA SER A 5 -2.85 -13.33 19.40
C SER A 5 -3.55 -11.97 19.32
N ILE A 6 -3.99 -11.57 18.12
CA ILE A 6 -4.78 -10.35 17.91
C ILE A 6 -6.29 -10.60 17.97
N GLY A 7 -6.70 -11.83 18.23
CA GLY A 7 -8.08 -12.27 18.37
C GLY A 7 -8.24 -13.72 17.95
N GLN A 8 -9.49 -14.12 17.73
CA GLN A 8 -9.84 -15.41 17.16
C GLN A 8 -10.42 -15.24 15.77
N THR A 9 -10.19 -16.24 14.92
CA THR A 9 -10.84 -16.35 13.61
C THR A 9 -12.29 -16.82 13.76
N GLU A 10 -13.05 -16.82 12.66
CA GLU A 10 -14.41 -17.35 12.66
C GLU A 10 -14.49 -18.82 13.05
N GLU A 11 -13.50 -19.63 12.74
CA GLU A 11 -13.43 -21.04 13.14
C GLU A 11 -12.74 -21.26 14.51
N GLY A 12 -12.49 -20.19 15.27
CA GLY A 12 -11.96 -20.24 16.63
C GLY A 12 -10.45 -20.48 16.74
N ARG A 13 -9.69 -20.31 15.65
CA ARG A 13 -8.23 -20.35 15.70
C ARG A 13 -7.66 -19.05 16.26
N ASN A 14 -6.52 -19.12 16.91
CA ASN A 14 -5.78 -17.90 17.23
C ASN A 14 -5.35 -17.19 15.95
N HIS A 15 -5.53 -15.87 15.91
CA HIS A 15 -5.04 -15.02 14.83
C HIS A 15 -3.67 -14.45 15.24
N PRO A 16 -2.55 -15.02 14.76
CA PRO A 16 -1.23 -14.66 15.25
C PRO A 16 -0.71 -13.38 14.58
N MET A 17 -0.01 -12.57 15.37
CA MET A 17 0.84 -11.48 14.91
C MET A 17 2.24 -11.61 15.53
N LEU A 18 3.27 -11.50 14.70
CA LEU A 18 4.65 -11.38 15.14
C LEU A 18 5.03 -9.90 15.25
N ILE A 19 5.69 -9.55 16.33
CA ILE A 19 6.33 -8.24 16.53
C ILE A 19 7.83 -8.49 16.51
N ILE A 20 8.50 -7.95 15.48
CA ILE A 20 9.92 -8.16 15.24
C ILE A 20 10.64 -6.82 15.28
N THR A 21 11.60 -6.69 16.18
CA THR A 21 12.43 -5.50 16.35
C THR A 21 13.62 -5.85 17.24
N SER A 22 14.52 -4.89 17.50
CA SER A 22 15.65 -5.11 18.39
C SER A 22 15.23 -5.39 19.84
N PRO A 23 16.08 -6.06 20.66
CA PRO A 23 15.81 -6.24 22.09
C PRO A 23 15.60 -4.92 22.83
N GLU A 24 16.29 -3.86 22.44
CA GLU A 24 16.15 -2.51 23.00
C GLU A 24 14.74 -1.95 22.73
N ASN A 25 14.27 -2.06 21.49
CA ASN A 25 12.93 -1.59 21.11
C ASN A 25 11.85 -2.43 21.78
N HIS A 26 12.06 -3.75 22.00
CA HIS A 26 11.11 -4.58 22.74
C HIS A 26 10.90 -4.11 24.19
N ARG A 27 11.93 -3.57 24.85
CA ARG A 27 11.81 -2.98 26.19
C ARG A 27 11.02 -1.67 26.21
N LYS A 28 10.97 -0.95 25.10
CA LYS A 28 10.29 0.35 24.92
C LYS A 28 9.05 0.26 24.04
N LEU A 29 8.53 -0.95 23.81
CA LEU A 29 7.51 -1.21 22.79
C LEU A 29 6.23 -0.37 22.99
N ASP A 30 5.76 -0.25 24.22
CA ASP A 30 4.59 0.57 24.55
C ASP A 30 4.82 2.04 24.24
N ARG A 31 6.01 2.57 24.55
CA ARG A 31 6.36 3.95 24.20
C ARG A 31 6.40 4.19 22.69
N ILE A 32 6.96 3.25 21.93
CA ILE A 32 7.02 3.33 20.46
C ILE A 32 5.60 3.30 19.87
N ARG A 33 4.74 2.43 20.36
CA ARG A 33 3.34 2.36 19.97
C ARG A 33 2.60 3.66 20.30
N ASP A 34 2.77 4.19 21.51
CA ASP A 34 2.14 5.45 21.94
C ASP A 34 2.55 6.63 21.06
N ILE A 35 3.82 6.69 20.63
CA ILE A 35 4.29 7.70 19.67
C ILE A 35 3.57 7.55 18.34
N SER A 36 3.52 6.31 17.77
CA SER A 36 2.84 6.06 16.50
C SER A 36 1.37 6.50 16.55
N VAL A 37 0.64 6.10 17.58
CA VAL A 37 -0.77 6.48 17.80
C VAL A 37 -0.94 7.98 17.95
N LYS A 38 -0.08 8.64 18.75
CA LYS A 38 -0.09 10.08 18.92
C LYS A 38 0.12 10.84 17.63
N MET A 39 1.12 10.42 16.84
CA MET A 39 1.45 11.05 15.56
C MET A 39 0.30 10.93 14.56
N ALA A 40 -0.39 9.81 14.52
CA ALA A 40 -1.54 9.60 13.65
C ALA A 40 -2.79 10.39 14.08
N ASN A 41 -3.01 10.56 15.40
CA ASN A 41 -4.18 11.25 15.93
C ASN A 41 -4.06 12.78 15.98
N VAL A 42 -2.88 13.34 15.82
CA VAL A 42 -2.48 14.76 15.70
C VAL A 42 -3.01 15.74 16.77
N ASN A 43 -3.98 15.38 17.60
CA ASN A 43 -4.66 16.26 18.53
C ASN A 43 -3.71 16.86 19.58
N GLY A 44 -3.67 18.21 19.64
CA GLY A 44 -2.90 18.94 20.65
C GLY A 44 -1.38 18.85 20.51
N ILE A 45 -0.86 18.38 19.38
CA ILE A 45 0.57 18.25 19.11
C ILE A 45 1.03 19.38 18.19
N THR A 46 1.98 20.20 18.66
CA THR A 46 2.63 21.23 17.84
C THR A 46 3.63 20.59 16.88
N GLU A 47 4.03 21.32 15.83
CA GLU A 47 5.04 20.84 14.89
C GLU A 47 6.39 20.55 15.58
N GLU A 48 6.80 21.35 16.53
CA GLU A 48 8.03 21.13 17.31
C GLU A 48 7.96 19.80 18.09
N GLN A 49 6.83 19.57 18.76
CA GLN A 49 6.58 18.30 19.47
C GLN A 49 6.54 17.12 18.52
N ALA A 50 5.91 17.28 17.33
CA ALA A 50 5.88 16.23 16.32
C ALA A 50 7.27 15.86 15.81
N ARG A 51 8.15 16.87 15.58
CA ARG A 51 9.55 16.62 15.20
C ARG A 51 10.33 15.90 16.29
N ALA A 52 10.15 16.28 17.54
CA ALA A 52 10.78 15.62 18.68
C ALA A 52 10.31 14.17 18.83
N LEU A 53 9.00 13.92 18.73
CA LEU A 53 8.43 12.56 18.77
C LEU A 53 8.87 11.71 17.58
N SER A 54 8.99 12.28 16.38
CA SER A 54 9.49 11.58 15.19
C SER A 54 10.93 11.13 15.34
N ALA A 55 11.79 11.96 15.95
CA ALA A 55 13.18 11.62 16.22
C ALA A 55 13.34 10.54 17.32
N GLU A 56 12.45 10.53 18.31
CA GLU A 56 12.43 9.52 19.37
C GLU A 56 11.85 8.18 18.90
N GLY A 57 10.80 8.25 18.08
CA GLY A 57 10.01 7.10 17.66
C GLY A 57 10.75 6.15 16.74
N LYS A 58 10.04 5.10 16.35
CA LYS A 58 10.49 4.11 15.35
C LYS A 58 9.38 3.95 14.32
N ALA A 59 9.74 3.79 13.05
CA ALA A 59 8.76 3.46 12.03
C ALA A 59 8.09 2.11 12.35
N VAL A 60 6.77 2.06 12.22
CA VAL A 60 6.01 0.82 12.33
C VAL A 60 5.64 0.37 10.92
N VAL A 61 6.02 -0.83 10.56
CA VAL A 61 5.75 -1.43 9.25
C VAL A 61 4.95 -2.71 9.43
N TRP A 62 3.78 -2.73 8.82
CA TRP A 62 2.95 -3.92 8.74
C TRP A 62 3.27 -4.70 7.47
N ILE A 63 3.42 -6.02 7.58
CA ILE A 63 3.57 -6.94 6.45
C ILE A 63 2.61 -8.09 6.66
N ASP A 64 1.74 -8.35 5.70
CA ASP A 64 0.85 -9.49 5.72
C ASP A 64 0.92 -10.34 4.46
N GLY A 65 0.25 -11.48 4.49
CA GLY A 65 0.10 -12.37 3.36
C GLY A 65 -0.98 -13.40 3.62
N GLY A 66 -1.47 -14.00 2.54
CA GLY A 66 -2.50 -15.03 2.61
C GLY A 66 -3.90 -14.48 2.89
N LEU A 67 -4.17 -13.22 2.59
CA LEU A 67 -5.52 -12.65 2.62
C LEU A 67 -6.44 -13.47 1.71
N HIS A 68 -6.05 -13.65 0.45
CA HIS A 68 -6.61 -14.68 -0.40
C HIS A 68 -5.82 -15.97 -0.17
N ALA A 69 -6.43 -16.95 0.47
CA ALA A 69 -5.72 -18.14 0.96
C ALA A 69 -5.15 -19.05 -0.14
N THR A 70 -5.63 -18.92 -1.38
CA THR A 70 -5.07 -19.58 -2.56
C THR A 70 -3.74 -18.98 -3.01
N GLU A 71 -3.40 -17.78 -2.52
CA GLU A 71 -2.19 -17.02 -2.84
C GLU A 71 -1.05 -17.39 -1.88
N THR A 72 -0.62 -18.64 -1.97
CA THR A 72 0.24 -19.27 -0.97
C THR A 72 1.65 -18.68 -0.88
N VAL A 73 2.14 -17.97 -1.90
CA VAL A 73 3.43 -17.24 -1.84
C VAL A 73 3.43 -16.25 -0.69
N GLY A 74 2.31 -15.53 -0.49
CA GLY A 74 2.17 -14.53 0.57
C GLY A 74 2.39 -15.11 1.96
N ILE A 75 2.02 -16.36 2.19
CA ILE A 75 2.20 -17.05 3.48
C ILE A 75 3.64 -17.54 3.64
N HIS A 76 4.18 -18.17 2.61
CA HIS A 76 5.54 -18.72 2.68
C HIS A 76 6.60 -17.62 2.82
N GLN A 77 6.40 -16.46 2.19
CA GLN A 77 7.32 -15.33 2.36
C GLN A 77 7.30 -14.77 3.80
N LEU A 78 6.16 -14.81 4.52
CA LEU A 78 6.10 -14.40 5.93
C LEU A 78 7.03 -15.25 6.79
N ILE A 79 6.97 -16.57 6.63
CA ILE A 79 7.81 -17.51 7.39
C ILE A 79 9.30 -17.25 7.09
N GLU A 80 9.66 -17.14 5.81
CA GLU A 80 11.03 -16.90 5.38
C GLU A 80 11.56 -15.53 5.88
N THR A 81 10.75 -14.49 5.75
CA THR A 81 11.12 -13.14 6.22
C THR A 81 11.28 -13.09 7.74
N ALA A 82 10.35 -13.71 8.49
CA ALA A 82 10.44 -13.78 9.94
C ALA A 82 11.70 -14.52 10.40
N TRP A 83 12.02 -15.64 9.74
CA TRP A 83 13.23 -16.40 10.03
C TRP A 83 14.49 -15.58 9.75
N GLN A 84 14.58 -14.90 8.60
CA GLN A 84 15.73 -14.08 8.26
C GLN A 84 15.91 -12.90 9.23
N LEU A 85 14.84 -12.17 9.56
CA LEU A 85 14.89 -11.07 10.51
C LEU A 85 15.28 -11.53 11.93
N ALA A 86 14.94 -12.77 12.30
CA ALA A 86 15.26 -13.33 13.61
C ALA A 86 16.69 -13.89 13.73
N THR A 87 17.32 -14.26 12.61
CA THR A 87 18.59 -15.02 12.63
C THR A 87 19.77 -14.30 11.98
N ARG A 88 19.52 -13.36 11.07
CA ARG A 88 20.59 -12.59 10.40
C ARG A 88 21.17 -11.52 11.33
N ASN A 89 22.45 -11.30 11.21
CA ASN A 89 23.21 -10.33 12.00
C ASN A 89 24.08 -9.37 11.13
N ASP A 90 23.77 -9.29 9.84
CA ASP A 90 24.41 -8.33 8.95
C ASP A 90 23.95 -6.88 9.24
N ALA A 91 24.73 -5.92 8.78
CA ALA A 91 24.55 -4.50 9.07
C ALA A 91 23.16 -3.97 8.60
N GLU A 92 22.61 -4.49 7.49
CA GLU A 92 21.29 -4.11 7.00
C GLU A 92 20.20 -4.58 7.95
N THR A 93 20.21 -5.87 8.31
CA THR A 93 19.21 -6.45 9.21
C THR A 93 19.24 -5.79 10.59
N LEU A 94 20.44 -5.56 11.14
CA LEU A 94 20.57 -4.91 12.46
C LEU A 94 20.06 -3.46 12.43
N ARG A 95 20.35 -2.70 11.35
CA ARG A 95 19.80 -1.34 11.17
C ARG A 95 18.29 -1.35 11.08
N ILE A 96 17.70 -2.28 10.33
CA ILE A 96 16.24 -2.45 10.24
C ILE A 96 15.67 -2.69 11.63
N LEU A 97 16.20 -3.66 12.37
CA LEU A 97 15.70 -4.00 13.70
C LEU A 97 15.86 -2.86 14.72
N ASP A 98 16.87 -2.00 14.57
CA ASP A 98 17.05 -0.81 15.43
C ASP A 98 16.03 0.30 15.13
N LYS A 99 15.68 0.51 13.87
CA LYS A 99 14.88 1.67 13.41
C LYS A 99 13.41 1.36 13.16
N VAL A 100 13.04 0.09 13.07
CA VAL A 100 11.69 -0.36 12.65
C VAL A 100 11.12 -1.36 13.65
N VAL A 101 9.81 -1.22 13.90
CA VAL A 101 8.98 -2.27 14.48
C VAL A 101 8.20 -2.93 13.36
N VAL A 102 8.46 -4.19 13.09
CA VAL A 102 7.79 -4.97 12.05
C VAL A 102 6.64 -5.76 12.67
N LEU A 103 5.44 -5.55 12.16
CA LEU A 103 4.24 -6.29 12.51
C LEU A 103 3.93 -7.27 11.38
N MET A 104 4.05 -8.57 11.60
CA MET A 104 3.80 -9.56 10.56
C MET A 104 2.56 -10.39 10.89
N VAL A 105 1.62 -10.46 9.96
CA VAL A 105 0.30 -11.08 10.18
C VAL A 105 -0.03 -12.06 9.06
N HIS A 106 -0.49 -13.24 9.44
CA HIS A 106 -1.18 -14.15 8.53
C HIS A 106 -2.65 -13.73 8.43
N ALA A 107 -3.05 -13.19 7.29
CA ALA A 107 -4.32 -12.48 7.18
C ALA A 107 -5.58 -13.37 7.20
N ASN A 108 -5.48 -14.66 6.83
CA ASN A 108 -6.62 -15.58 6.72
C ASN A 108 -6.26 -17.02 7.13
N PRO A 109 -6.11 -17.30 8.43
CA PRO A 109 -5.74 -18.64 8.91
C PRO A 109 -6.76 -19.73 8.56
N ASP A 110 -8.07 -19.43 8.60
CA ASP A 110 -9.13 -20.39 8.27
C ASP A 110 -9.13 -20.76 6.79
N GLY A 111 -8.95 -19.78 5.93
CA GLY A 111 -8.79 -20.01 4.50
C GLY A 111 -7.54 -20.82 4.18
N GLN A 112 -6.44 -20.58 4.88
CA GLN A 112 -5.22 -21.36 4.71
C GLN A 112 -5.43 -22.82 5.06
N GLU A 113 -6.09 -23.13 6.14
CA GLU A 113 -6.42 -24.50 6.53
C GLU A 113 -7.28 -25.20 5.48
N LEU A 114 -8.31 -24.51 4.97
CA LEU A 114 -9.15 -25.01 3.89
C LEU A 114 -8.33 -25.34 2.63
N VAL A 115 -7.49 -24.41 2.18
CA VAL A 115 -6.69 -24.56 0.95
C VAL A 115 -5.63 -25.63 1.11
N SER A 116 -4.94 -25.69 2.22
CA SER A 116 -3.92 -26.69 2.51
C SER A 116 -4.49 -28.11 2.54
N ASN A 117 -5.60 -28.31 3.25
CA ASN A 117 -6.27 -29.61 3.32
C ASN A 117 -6.79 -30.05 1.97
N TRP A 118 -7.34 -29.12 1.17
CA TRP A 118 -7.78 -29.43 -0.17
C TRP A 118 -6.63 -29.83 -1.08
N TYR A 119 -5.52 -29.11 -1.07
CA TYR A 119 -4.34 -29.39 -1.88
C TYR A 119 -3.69 -30.73 -1.50
N MET A 120 -3.58 -31.00 -0.19
CA MET A 120 -2.91 -32.18 0.35
C MET A 120 -3.76 -33.47 0.30
N ARG A 121 -5.06 -33.39 -0.04
CA ARG A 121 -5.92 -34.60 -0.21
C ARG A 121 -5.44 -35.54 -1.33
N GLU A 122 -4.73 -34.98 -2.32
CA GLU A 122 -4.10 -35.78 -3.37
C GLU A 122 -2.70 -36.23 -2.90
N PRO A 123 -2.48 -37.55 -2.72
CA PRO A 123 -1.19 -38.05 -2.24
C PRO A 123 -0.05 -37.85 -3.24
N VAL A 124 -0.37 -37.92 -4.55
CA VAL A 124 0.63 -37.79 -5.62
C VAL A 124 0.87 -36.30 -5.87
N LYS A 125 2.03 -35.78 -5.44
CA LYS A 125 2.33 -34.34 -5.46
C LYS A 125 2.20 -33.69 -6.83
N GLU A 126 2.51 -34.42 -7.92
CA GLU A 126 2.42 -33.95 -9.30
C GLU A 126 0.97 -33.78 -9.80
N LYS A 127 0.00 -34.40 -9.09
CA LYS A 127 -1.42 -34.32 -9.40
C LYS A 127 -2.16 -33.31 -8.51
N ARG A 128 -1.50 -32.74 -7.50
CA ARG A 128 -2.09 -31.77 -6.60
C ARG A 128 -2.51 -30.51 -7.34
N LYS A 129 -3.74 -30.07 -7.12
CA LYS A 129 -4.34 -28.88 -7.74
C LYS A 129 -5.25 -28.15 -6.76
N LEU A 130 -5.41 -26.87 -6.99
CA LEU A 130 -6.38 -26.03 -6.28
C LEU A 130 -7.73 -25.95 -7.02
N ASP A 131 -7.84 -26.58 -8.18
CA ASP A 131 -9.07 -26.61 -8.97
C ASP A 131 -10.25 -27.16 -8.16
N HIS A 132 -11.43 -26.60 -8.41
CA HIS A 132 -12.68 -27.03 -7.77
C HIS A 132 -12.68 -26.93 -6.25
N LEU A 133 -11.93 -25.99 -5.68
CA LEU A 133 -12.03 -25.67 -4.27
C LEU A 133 -13.51 -25.39 -3.92
N PRO A 134 -14.14 -26.07 -2.92
CA PRO A 134 -15.59 -26.08 -2.74
C PRO A 134 -16.15 -24.73 -2.24
N ARG A 135 -15.31 -23.83 -1.84
CA ARG A 135 -15.61 -22.47 -1.36
C ARG A 135 -14.54 -21.52 -1.87
N LEU A 136 -14.87 -20.24 -1.82
CA LEU A 136 -13.85 -19.22 -1.87
C LEU A 136 -12.87 -19.42 -0.68
N TYR A 137 -11.90 -18.56 -0.54
CA TYR A 137 -10.89 -18.61 0.53
C TYR A 137 -11.43 -18.19 1.91
N GLN A 138 -12.74 -18.01 2.06
CA GLN A 138 -13.44 -17.80 3.33
C GLN A 138 -14.80 -18.52 3.31
N LYS A 139 -15.31 -18.82 4.52
CA LYS A 139 -16.47 -19.67 4.71
C LYS A 139 -17.79 -18.91 4.92
N TYR A 140 -17.73 -17.70 5.45
CA TYR A 140 -18.87 -17.05 6.08
C TYR A 140 -19.41 -15.84 5.34
N ILE A 141 -18.65 -15.25 4.44
CA ILE A 141 -19.09 -14.12 3.63
C ILE A 141 -19.11 -14.47 2.16
N GLY A 142 -20.05 -13.89 1.43
CA GLY A 142 -20.24 -14.12 0.00
C GLY A 142 -19.49 -13.14 -0.90
N HIS A 143 -18.55 -12.37 -0.36
CA HIS A 143 -17.76 -11.41 -1.11
C HIS A 143 -16.26 -11.60 -0.86
N ASP A 144 -15.42 -10.99 -1.68
CA ASP A 144 -13.97 -10.96 -1.54
C ASP A 144 -13.58 -10.33 -0.20
N ASN A 145 -12.76 -11.02 0.60
CA ASN A 145 -12.30 -10.50 1.89
C ASN A 145 -11.40 -9.26 1.75
N ASN A 146 -10.78 -9.04 0.59
CA ASN A 146 -10.10 -7.77 0.25
C ASN A 146 -11.12 -6.66 -0.16
N ARG A 147 -12.41 -6.87 0.08
CA ARG A 147 -13.50 -5.89 -0.03
C ARG A 147 -14.22 -5.70 1.30
N ASP A 148 -13.67 -6.26 2.40
CA ASP A 148 -14.30 -6.25 3.72
C ASP A 148 -13.77 -5.16 4.67
N PHE A 149 -12.69 -4.46 4.35
CA PHE A 149 -12.01 -3.53 5.26
C PHE A 149 -12.76 -2.22 5.54
N TYR A 150 -13.81 -1.91 4.82
CA TYR A 150 -14.73 -0.83 5.15
C TYR A 150 -16.02 -1.33 5.84
N MET A 151 -16.34 -2.62 5.67
CA MET A 151 -17.53 -3.23 6.26
C MET A 151 -17.23 -3.97 7.57
N LEU A 152 -16.05 -4.60 7.67
CA LEU A 152 -15.56 -5.35 8.84
C LEU A 152 -16.51 -6.47 9.26
N ASN A 153 -17.00 -7.27 8.32
CA ASN A 153 -17.93 -8.36 8.59
C ASN A 153 -17.23 -9.62 9.13
N MET A 154 -15.98 -9.85 8.74
CA MET A 154 -15.19 -11.00 9.20
C MET A 154 -14.45 -10.68 10.50
N LYS A 155 -14.32 -11.65 11.39
CA LYS A 155 -13.47 -11.51 12.60
C LYS A 155 -12.01 -11.24 12.25
N GLU A 156 -11.49 -11.88 11.20
CA GLU A 156 -10.12 -11.66 10.74
C GLU A 156 -9.90 -10.19 10.34
N THR A 157 -10.82 -9.60 9.57
CA THR A 157 -10.72 -8.19 9.17
C THR A 157 -10.91 -7.24 10.35
N GLN A 158 -11.78 -7.57 11.31
CA GLN A 158 -11.94 -6.82 12.56
C GLN A 158 -10.65 -6.86 13.40
N ASN A 159 -10.03 -8.04 13.56
CA ASN A 159 -8.78 -8.21 14.30
C ASN A 159 -7.66 -7.37 13.66
N MET A 160 -7.50 -7.45 12.34
CA MET A 160 -6.49 -6.68 11.60
C MET A 160 -6.77 -5.18 11.65
N ALA A 161 -8.02 -4.76 11.42
CA ALA A 161 -8.42 -3.36 11.44
C ALA A 161 -8.17 -2.72 12.82
N ARG A 162 -8.42 -3.44 13.90
CA ARG A 162 -8.08 -2.98 15.25
C ARG A 162 -6.60 -2.66 15.39
N GLN A 163 -5.72 -3.56 14.92
CA GLN A 163 -4.28 -3.33 14.99
C GLN A 163 -3.84 -2.17 14.09
N LEU A 164 -4.38 -2.11 12.85
CA LEU A 164 -4.03 -1.10 11.86
C LEU A 164 -4.52 0.29 12.21
N PHE A 165 -5.78 0.42 12.68
CA PHE A 165 -6.46 1.72 12.76
C PHE A 165 -6.68 2.22 14.19
N ILE A 166 -6.35 1.41 15.23
CA ILE A 166 -6.54 1.77 16.62
C ILE A 166 -5.25 1.57 17.43
N ASP A 167 -4.70 0.35 17.41
CA ASP A 167 -3.66 -0.04 18.36
C ASP A 167 -2.25 0.41 17.94
N TRP A 168 -1.93 0.43 16.62
CA TRP A 168 -0.58 0.70 16.11
C TRP A 168 -0.47 1.86 15.12
N LEU A 169 -1.42 2.03 14.21
CA LEU A 169 -1.40 3.02 13.12
C LEU A 169 -0.04 3.06 12.39
N PRO A 170 0.37 1.95 11.75
CA PRO A 170 1.68 1.86 11.11
C PRO A 170 1.82 2.88 9.99
N GLN A 171 3.03 3.40 9.76
CA GLN A 171 3.30 4.35 8.70
C GLN A 171 3.29 3.69 7.32
N VAL A 172 3.66 2.40 7.27
CA VAL A 172 3.67 1.60 6.04
C VAL A 172 2.92 0.29 6.26
N MET A 173 2.03 -0.04 5.34
CA MET A 173 1.33 -1.33 5.30
C MET A 173 1.60 -2.02 3.97
N TYR A 174 2.09 -3.25 4.02
CA TYR A 174 2.40 -4.05 2.84
C TYR A 174 1.62 -5.35 2.80
N ASN A 175 0.75 -5.48 1.82
CA ASN A 175 -0.11 -6.63 1.57
C ASN A 175 0.42 -7.44 0.37
N HIS A 176 0.76 -8.71 0.60
CA HIS A 176 1.24 -9.61 -0.45
C HIS A 176 0.10 -10.36 -1.11
N HIS A 177 0.04 -10.27 -2.46
CA HIS A 177 -0.88 -11.01 -3.31
C HIS A 177 -0.15 -11.84 -4.37
N GLN A 178 -0.88 -12.77 -5.00
CA GLN A 178 -0.35 -13.70 -5.99
C GLN A 178 -1.28 -13.82 -7.19
N SER A 179 -1.18 -12.87 -8.11
CA SER A 179 -1.86 -12.86 -9.41
C SER A 179 -1.10 -11.94 -10.34
N GLY A 180 0.10 -12.35 -10.71
CA GLY A 180 1.02 -11.54 -11.51
C GLY A 180 0.49 -11.27 -12.92
N PRO A 181 0.90 -10.16 -13.54
CA PRO A 181 0.55 -9.81 -14.90
C PRO A 181 1.19 -10.78 -15.90
N ALA A 182 0.56 -10.95 -17.06
CA ALA A 182 1.12 -11.76 -18.14
C ALA A 182 2.36 -11.09 -18.76
N GLY A 183 3.47 -11.80 -18.80
CA GLY A 183 4.76 -11.34 -19.32
C GLY A 183 5.71 -10.92 -18.19
N PRO A 184 5.48 -9.85 -17.41
CA PRO A 184 6.16 -9.60 -16.16
C PRO A 184 5.89 -10.69 -15.12
N VAL A 185 6.67 -10.74 -14.06
CA VAL A 185 6.47 -11.70 -12.97
C VAL A 185 5.90 -11.07 -11.70
N LEU A 186 5.92 -9.74 -11.63
CA LEU A 186 5.56 -9.00 -10.44
C LEU A 186 5.01 -7.63 -10.81
N ALA A 187 3.89 -7.22 -10.21
CA ALA A 187 3.35 -5.85 -10.28
C ALA A 187 3.31 -5.22 -8.90
N GLY A 188 3.59 -3.92 -8.83
CA GLY A 188 3.54 -3.15 -7.59
C GLY A 188 3.62 -1.64 -7.83
N PRO A 189 3.82 -0.84 -6.77
CA PRO A 189 3.90 0.61 -6.89
C PRO A 189 5.13 1.07 -7.71
N PRO A 190 5.10 2.29 -8.26
CA PRO A 190 3.99 3.23 -8.30
C PRO A 190 2.78 2.73 -9.10
N TYR A 191 1.58 3.11 -8.68
CA TYR A 191 0.35 2.67 -9.35
C TYR A 191 -0.07 3.67 -10.43
N ARG A 192 -0.84 3.18 -11.42
CA ARG A 192 -1.38 4.02 -12.48
C ARG A 192 -2.51 4.93 -12.00
N ASP A 193 -2.82 5.92 -12.80
CA ASP A 193 -4.04 6.72 -12.64
C ASP A 193 -5.34 5.88 -12.83
N PRO A 194 -6.46 6.33 -12.25
CA PRO A 194 -6.56 7.47 -11.34
C PRO A 194 -6.25 7.11 -9.89
N PHE A 195 -5.71 8.06 -9.12
CA PHE A 195 -5.75 7.97 -7.65
C PHE A 195 -6.97 8.74 -7.11
N ASN A 196 -7.37 8.46 -5.88
CA ASN A 196 -8.48 9.17 -5.26
C ASN A 196 -8.03 10.58 -4.86
N HIS A 197 -8.70 11.58 -5.41
CA HIS A 197 -8.30 12.99 -5.31
C HIS A 197 -8.37 13.60 -3.89
N VAL A 198 -8.94 12.89 -2.92
CA VAL A 198 -8.97 13.34 -1.52
C VAL A 198 -7.69 13.00 -0.74
N PHE A 199 -6.83 12.15 -1.28
CA PHE A 199 -5.58 11.79 -0.62
C PHE A 199 -4.63 12.98 -0.54
N ASP A 200 -3.88 13.01 0.56
CA ASP A 200 -2.79 13.98 0.68
C ASP A 200 -1.69 13.67 -0.35
N PRO A 201 -1.09 14.69 -1.00
CA PRO A 201 0.02 14.47 -1.93
C PRO A 201 1.19 13.69 -1.34
N LEU A 202 1.47 13.80 -0.04
CA LEU A 202 2.52 13.03 0.65
C LEU A 202 2.23 11.52 0.65
N CYS A 203 0.96 11.12 0.58
CA CYS A 203 0.61 9.70 0.44
C CYS A 203 1.06 9.17 -0.92
N ILE A 204 0.78 9.90 -2.02
CA ILE A 204 1.12 9.48 -3.37
C ILE A 204 2.64 9.45 -3.56
N THR A 205 3.33 10.53 -3.20
CA THR A 205 4.80 10.60 -3.36
C THR A 205 5.53 9.63 -2.41
N GLY A 206 4.95 9.30 -1.27
CA GLY A 206 5.46 8.26 -0.38
C GLY A 206 5.38 6.87 -1.01
N LEU A 207 4.29 6.56 -1.73
CA LEU A 207 4.16 5.33 -2.51
C LEU A 207 5.17 5.27 -3.65
N ASP A 208 5.44 6.39 -4.34
CA ASP A 208 6.47 6.47 -5.37
C ASP A 208 7.85 6.16 -4.82
N GLY A 209 8.21 6.75 -3.67
CA GLY A 209 9.47 6.51 -2.99
C GLY A 209 9.69 5.05 -2.59
N LEU A 210 8.67 4.42 -2.00
CA LEU A 210 8.67 3.01 -1.66
C LEU A 210 8.78 2.13 -2.91
N GLY A 211 7.98 2.41 -3.95
CA GLY A 211 8.04 1.68 -5.21
C GLY A 211 9.39 1.78 -5.89
N ALA A 212 10.01 2.96 -5.92
CA ALA A 212 11.35 3.15 -6.46
C ALA A 212 12.40 2.32 -5.69
N SER A 213 12.30 2.28 -4.35
CA SER A 213 13.18 1.46 -3.51
C SER A 213 13.06 -0.03 -3.81
N MET A 214 11.82 -0.52 -3.98
CA MET A 214 11.53 -1.92 -4.31
C MET A 214 12.14 -2.33 -5.66
N ILE A 215 11.90 -1.53 -6.70
CA ILE A 215 12.42 -1.79 -8.04
C ILE A 215 13.96 -1.73 -8.05
N ASN A 216 14.52 -0.73 -7.39
CA ASN A 216 15.96 -0.57 -7.30
C ASN A 216 16.62 -1.78 -6.65
N ARG A 217 16.04 -2.30 -5.57
CA ARG A 217 16.53 -3.52 -4.90
C ARG A 217 16.54 -4.73 -5.83
N LEU A 218 15.44 -4.99 -6.52
CA LEU A 218 15.36 -6.11 -7.46
C LEU A 218 16.35 -5.96 -8.61
N ASN A 219 16.54 -4.74 -9.14
CA ASN A 219 17.50 -4.48 -10.20
C ASN A 219 18.94 -4.73 -9.72
N GLN A 220 19.29 -4.32 -8.51
CA GLN A 220 20.60 -4.57 -7.89
C GLN A 220 20.86 -6.07 -7.68
N GLU A 221 19.82 -6.82 -7.35
CA GLU A 221 19.91 -8.27 -7.16
C GLU A 221 19.78 -9.07 -8.47
N GLY A 222 19.70 -8.42 -9.64
CA GLY A 222 19.53 -9.07 -10.92
C GLY A 222 18.20 -9.81 -11.08
N LYS A 223 17.13 -9.35 -10.43
CA LYS A 223 15.79 -9.92 -10.42
C LYS A 223 14.85 -9.16 -11.37
N PRO A 224 14.74 -9.55 -12.66
CA PRO A 224 13.93 -8.87 -13.65
C PRO A 224 12.43 -9.14 -13.49
N GLY A 225 11.60 -8.33 -14.18
CA GLY A 225 10.19 -8.61 -14.37
C GLY A 225 9.23 -7.88 -13.43
N TYR A 226 9.71 -6.87 -12.70
CA TYR A 226 8.82 -5.95 -11.98
C TYR A 226 8.18 -4.97 -12.96
N THR A 227 6.85 -4.81 -12.88
CA THR A 227 6.11 -3.79 -13.64
C THR A 227 5.32 -2.88 -12.73
N ARG A 228 5.10 -1.64 -13.18
CA ARG A 228 4.46 -0.55 -12.44
C ARG A 228 3.58 0.29 -13.36
N LEU A 229 2.96 1.34 -12.84
CA LEU A 229 2.16 2.30 -13.60
C LEU A 229 1.17 1.59 -14.53
N ASP A 230 1.15 1.93 -15.82
CA ASP A 230 0.26 1.35 -16.82
C ASP A 230 0.63 -0.09 -17.22
N GLY A 231 1.76 -0.60 -16.75
CA GLY A 231 2.13 -2.00 -16.88
C GLY A 231 1.25 -2.95 -16.06
N SER A 232 0.48 -2.43 -15.11
CA SER A 232 -0.44 -3.19 -14.26
C SER A 232 -1.85 -2.59 -14.24
N VAL A 233 -2.82 -3.32 -13.70
CA VAL A 233 -4.23 -2.87 -13.60
C VAL A 233 -4.53 -2.07 -12.34
N PHE A 234 -3.56 -1.93 -11.43
CA PHE A 234 -3.80 -1.38 -10.09
C PHE A 234 -3.76 0.15 -10.09
N SER A 235 -4.76 0.73 -9.44
CA SER A 235 -4.83 2.17 -9.13
C SER A 235 -5.09 2.36 -7.64
N THR A 236 -5.06 3.59 -7.15
CA THR A 236 -5.38 3.92 -5.76
C THR A 236 -6.76 4.58 -5.61
N TRP A 237 -7.64 4.35 -6.58
CA TRP A 237 -8.98 4.95 -6.60
C TRP A 237 -9.94 4.31 -5.61
N TYR A 238 -10.02 2.96 -5.60
CA TYR A 238 -10.98 2.21 -4.79
C TYR A 238 -10.68 2.34 -3.30
N ASN A 239 -11.72 2.47 -2.46
CA ASN A 239 -11.60 2.77 -1.04
C ASN A 239 -11.85 1.59 -0.07
N GLY A 240 -12.22 0.43 -0.56
CA GLY A 240 -12.69 -0.68 0.29
C GLY A 240 -11.74 -1.88 0.42
N GLY A 241 -10.58 -1.87 -0.25
CA GLY A 241 -9.55 -2.90 -0.09
C GLY A 241 -8.62 -2.63 1.08
N LEU A 242 -7.92 -3.65 1.57
CA LEU A 242 -7.01 -3.54 2.71
C LEU A 242 -6.02 -2.38 2.54
N ARG A 243 -5.24 -2.36 1.44
CA ARG A 243 -4.25 -1.29 1.23
C ARG A 243 -4.87 0.09 1.05
N THR A 244 -6.01 0.19 0.35
CA THR A 244 -6.59 1.50 0.01
C THR A 244 -7.35 2.13 1.16
N THR A 245 -7.87 1.33 2.09
CA THR A 245 -8.46 1.83 3.33
C THR A 245 -7.41 2.54 4.20
N THR A 246 -6.16 2.11 4.16
CA THR A 246 -5.07 2.73 4.93
C THR A 246 -4.78 4.17 4.52
N TYR A 247 -4.98 4.55 3.26
CA TYR A 247 -4.75 5.92 2.79
C TYR A 247 -5.65 6.96 3.48
N PHE A 248 -6.86 6.55 3.88
CA PHE A 248 -7.78 7.41 4.65
C PHE A 248 -7.36 7.58 6.11
N HIS A 249 -6.33 6.84 6.54
CA HIS A 249 -5.68 6.96 7.85
C HIS A 249 -4.26 7.52 7.72
N ASN A 250 -3.93 8.15 6.59
CA ASN A 250 -2.61 8.73 6.30
C ASN A 250 -1.45 7.71 6.36
N MET A 251 -1.73 6.44 6.08
CA MET A 251 -0.74 5.37 6.03
C MET A 251 -0.41 5.02 4.56
N LEU A 252 0.82 4.63 4.29
CA LEU A 252 1.28 4.22 2.97
C LEU A 252 0.95 2.73 2.75
N GLY A 253 -0.18 2.46 2.11
CA GLY A 253 -0.64 1.10 1.79
C GLY A 253 -0.07 0.58 0.47
N LEU A 254 0.61 -0.54 0.51
CA LEU A 254 1.20 -1.19 -0.66
C LEU A 254 0.55 -2.55 -0.90
N LEU A 255 0.45 -2.96 -2.15
CA LEU A 255 0.31 -4.35 -2.54
C LEU A 255 1.29 -4.68 -3.65
N THR A 256 1.67 -5.93 -3.73
CA THR A 256 2.29 -6.51 -4.91
C THR A 256 1.55 -7.77 -5.32
N GLU A 257 1.52 -7.98 -6.63
CA GLU A 257 0.99 -9.20 -7.26
C GLU A 257 2.14 -9.92 -7.92
N ILE A 258 2.49 -11.09 -7.41
CA ILE A 258 3.55 -11.92 -7.97
C ILE A 258 2.98 -13.17 -8.61
N ILE A 259 3.60 -13.66 -9.70
CA ILE A 259 3.28 -14.98 -10.21
C ILE A 259 3.76 -16.07 -9.25
N GLY A 260 3.14 -17.23 -9.28
CA GLY A 260 3.58 -18.38 -8.50
C GLY A 260 2.57 -19.50 -8.55
N ASN A 261 3.08 -20.72 -8.47
CA ASN A 261 2.27 -21.91 -8.31
C ASN A 261 3.12 -22.94 -7.56
N PRO A 262 2.56 -23.72 -6.64
CA PRO A 262 3.26 -24.83 -6.00
C PRO A 262 3.94 -25.78 -6.99
N THR A 263 3.38 -25.94 -8.21
CA THR A 263 4.07 -26.61 -9.33
C THR A 263 4.75 -25.57 -10.23
N PRO A 264 5.91 -25.90 -10.84
CA PRO A 264 6.58 -25.00 -11.75
C PRO A 264 5.68 -24.58 -12.93
N MET A 265 5.72 -23.30 -13.27
CA MET A 265 4.97 -22.71 -14.38
C MET A 265 5.93 -22.06 -15.38
N SER A 266 5.42 -21.70 -16.56
CA SER A 266 6.19 -20.94 -17.54
C SER A 266 5.78 -19.46 -17.48
N VAL A 267 6.76 -18.56 -17.50
CA VAL A 267 6.50 -17.14 -17.78
C VAL A 267 6.04 -17.04 -19.24
N PRO A 268 4.81 -16.53 -19.50
CA PRO A 268 4.29 -16.50 -20.85
C PRO A 268 5.04 -15.50 -21.74
N VAL A 269 5.10 -15.80 -23.04
CA VAL A 269 5.68 -14.89 -24.04
C VAL A 269 4.64 -13.81 -24.35
N VAL A 270 4.97 -12.56 -24.01
CA VAL A 270 4.19 -11.38 -24.40
C VAL A 270 5.16 -10.42 -25.08
N PRO A 271 5.24 -10.41 -26.43
CA PRO A 271 6.28 -9.67 -27.16
C PRO A 271 6.39 -8.19 -26.76
N SER A 272 5.28 -7.49 -26.56
CA SER A 272 5.27 -6.09 -26.13
C SER A 272 5.86 -5.85 -24.73
N ARG A 273 5.98 -6.91 -23.91
CA ARG A 273 6.53 -6.85 -22.55
C ARG A 273 8.01 -7.23 -22.47
N LEU A 274 8.63 -7.54 -23.61
CA LEU A 274 10.06 -7.89 -23.68
C LEU A 274 10.95 -6.65 -23.91
N VAL A 275 10.36 -5.54 -24.30
CA VAL A 275 11.10 -4.28 -24.54
C VAL A 275 11.12 -3.45 -23.25
N PRO A 276 12.30 -3.03 -22.76
CA PRO A 276 12.40 -2.12 -21.62
C PRO A 276 11.65 -0.81 -21.87
N ASN A 277 10.87 -0.39 -20.88
CA ASN A 277 10.16 0.88 -20.90
C ASN A 277 9.98 1.41 -19.46
N ASN A 278 9.33 2.55 -19.29
CA ASN A 278 9.12 3.14 -17.96
C ASN A 278 8.31 2.26 -17.02
N ASP A 279 7.38 1.46 -17.54
CA ASP A 279 6.57 0.56 -16.72
C ASP A 279 7.38 -0.66 -16.28
N THR A 280 8.21 -1.21 -17.17
CA THR A 280 9.02 -2.41 -16.92
C THR A 280 10.46 -2.15 -17.36
N PRO A 281 11.27 -1.48 -16.52
CA PRO A 281 12.65 -1.10 -16.90
C PRO A 281 13.59 -2.30 -17.10
N PHE A 282 13.31 -3.41 -16.43
CA PHE A 282 14.09 -4.64 -16.54
C PHE A 282 13.16 -5.83 -16.83
N PRO A 283 12.79 -6.06 -18.11
CA PRO A 283 11.93 -7.16 -18.49
C PRO A 283 12.53 -8.53 -18.18
N VAL A 284 11.66 -9.49 -17.88
CA VAL A 284 12.04 -10.89 -17.74
C VAL A 284 11.89 -11.60 -19.07
N THR A 285 12.87 -12.43 -19.43
CA THR A 285 12.76 -13.33 -20.58
C THR A 285 11.89 -14.53 -20.24
N PRO A 286 11.11 -15.06 -21.22
CA PRO A 286 10.31 -16.26 -21.02
C PRO A 286 11.16 -17.42 -20.52
N ARG A 287 10.74 -18.02 -19.41
CA ARG A 287 11.46 -19.13 -18.77
C ARG A 287 10.56 -19.91 -17.84
N LYS A 288 11.05 -21.06 -17.41
CA LYS A 288 10.42 -21.80 -16.32
C LYS A 288 10.57 -21.04 -15.01
N TRP A 289 9.47 -20.94 -14.27
CA TRP A 289 9.37 -20.23 -13.00
C TRP A 289 9.00 -21.19 -11.88
N HIS A 290 9.78 -21.16 -10.82
CA HIS A 290 9.60 -22.02 -9.66
C HIS A 290 9.06 -21.21 -8.48
N PHE A 291 8.26 -21.85 -7.65
CA PHE A 291 7.65 -21.25 -6.47
C PHE A 291 8.66 -20.54 -5.53
N ARG A 292 9.85 -21.15 -5.35
CA ARG A 292 10.93 -20.56 -4.56
C ARG A 292 11.35 -19.18 -5.08
N GLN A 293 11.36 -18.95 -6.37
CA GLN A 293 11.71 -17.65 -6.96
C GLN A 293 10.72 -16.56 -6.53
N SER A 294 9.41 -16.89 -6.46
CA SER A 294 8.41 -15.95 -5.96
C SER A 294 8.64 -15.57 -4.50
N ILE A 295 8.99 -16.55 -3.66
CA ILE A 295 9.35 -16.29 -2.25
C ILE A 295 10.59 -15.39 -2.17
N ASP A 296 11.64 -15.68 -2.93
CA ASP A 296 12.89 -14.92 -2.93
C ASP A 296 12.70 -13.47 -3.39
N TYR A 297 11.81 -13.24 -4.38
CA TYR A 297 11.44 -11.88 -4.79
C TYR A 297 10.67 -11.16 -3.68
N SER A 298 9.69 -11.81 -3.08
CA SER A 298 8.88 -11.22 -2.00
C SER A 298 9.73 -10.84 -0.78
N VAL A 299 10.69 -11.69 -0.42
CA VAL A 299 11.65 -11.39 0.68
C VAL A 299 12.52 -10.18 0.32
N SER A 300 13.03 -10.08 -0.92
CA SER A 300 13.78 -8.89 -1.37
C SER A 300 12.94 -7.63 -1.27
N LEU A 301 11.66 -7.69 -1.63
CA LEU A 301 10.76 -6.55 -1.51
C LEU A 301 10.51 -6.15 -0.05
N ASN A 302 10.35 -7.13 0.85
CA ASN A 302 10.26 -6.85 2.28
C ASN A 302 11.49 -6.11 2.79
N TYR A 303 12.68 -6.59 2.44
CA TYR A 303 13.93 -5.92 2.82
C TYR A 303 14.04 -4.51 2.21
N ALA A 304 13.59 -4.30 0.97
CA ALA A 304 13.58 -2.97 0.36
C ALA A 304 12.70 -1.98 1.13
N ILE A 305 11.49 -2.41 1.51
CA ILE A 305 10.54 -1.58 2.28
C ILE A 305 11.07 -1.32 3.69
N LEU A 306 11.60 -2.34 4.34
CA LEU A 306 12.13 -2.24 5.70
C LEU A 306 13.40 -1.37 5.76
N ASP A 307 14.30 -1.49 4.77
CA ASP A 307 15.47 -0.62 4.67
C ASP A 307 15.08 0.84 4.38
N TYR A 308 14.11 1.06 3.49
CA TYR A 308 13.53 2.39 3.25
C TYR A 308 12.95 2.97 4.55
N ALA A 309 12.13 2.20 5.27
CA ALA A 309 11.54 2.63 6.52
C ALA A 309 12.59 2.90 7.61
N ALA A 310 13.67 2.11 7.65
CA ALA A 310 14.76 2.32 8.59
C ALA A 310 15.54 3.62 8.31
N ARG A 311 15.74 3.96 7.04
CA ARG A 311 16.42 5.19 6.63
C ARG A 311 15.60 6.45 6.77
N HIS A 312 14.28 6.33 6.69
CA HIS A 312 13.31 7.44 6.70
C HIS A 312 12.35 7.38 7.90
N SER A 313 12.76 6.75 9.00
CA SER A 313 11.88 6.48 10.14
C SER A 313 11.25 7.75 10.73
N ASP A 314 12.06 8.77 10.96
CA ASP A 314 11.63 10.08 11.45
C ASP A 314 10.72 10.81 10.45
N GLN A 315 11.05 10.77 9.17
CA GLN A 315 10.24 11.37 8.10
C GLN A 315 8.88 10.68 7.98
N LEU A 316 8.83 9.37 8.03
CA LEU A 316 7.57 8.61 7.94
C LEU A 316 6.65 8.93 9.13
N LEU A 317 7.18 8.99 10.34
CA LEU A 317 6.44 9.42 11.53
C LEU A 317 5.98 10.88 11.42
N PHE A 318 6.84 11.78 10.95
CA PHE A 318 6.46 13.18 10.75
C PHE A 318 5.38 13.34 9.68
N ASN A 319 5.48 12.56 8.58
CA ASN A 319 4.54 12.67 7.46
C ASN A 319 3.13 12.21 7.83
N ILE A 320 2.94 11.17 8.65
CA ILE A 320 1.59 10.78 9.09
C ILE A 320 0.93 11.90 9.89
N TRP A 321 1.69 12.57 10.76
CA TRP A 321 1.23 13.75 11.50
C TRP A 321 0.93 14.92 10.56
N ARG A 322 1.83 15.23 9.62
CA ARG A 322 1.65 16.33 8.67
C ARG A 322 0.41 16.15 7.80
N MET A 323 0.19 14.94 7.27
CA MET A 323 -1.02 14.62 6.50
C MET A 323 -2.29 14.79 7.33
N GLY A 324 -2.27 14.40 8.60
CA GLY A 324 -3.38 14.64 9.53
C GLY A 324 -3.64 16.13 9.75
N MET A 325 -2.60 16.94 9.97
CA MET A 325 -2.73 18.40 10.09
C MET A 325 -3.25 19.04 8.81
N ASN A 326 -2.74 18.61 7.64
CA ASN A 326 -3.25 19.07 6.34
C ASN A 326 -4.75 18.76 6.17
N SER A 327 -5.20 17.60 6.63
CA SER A 327 -6.62 17.22 6.62
C SER A 327 -7.47 18.13 7.48
N ILE A 328 -7.02 18.44 8.72
CA ILE A 328 -7.71 19.36 9.63
C ILE A 328 -7.76 20.76 9.03
N GLU A 329 -6.65 21.27 8.53
CA GLU A 329 -6.57 22.58 7.89
C GLU A 329 -7.51 22.68 6.68
N ARG A 330 -7.49 21.69 5.82
CA ARG A 330 -8.39 21.62 4.65
C ARG A 330 -9.86 21.58 5.05
N GLY A 331 -10.21 20.81 6.08
CA GLY A 331 -11.59 20.72 6.59
C GLY A 331 -12.06 21.97 7.36
N SER A 332 -11.14 22.80 7.87
CA SER A 332 -11.47 24.02 8.63
C SER A 332 -11.83 25.23 7.75
N ARG A 333 -11.54 25.17 6.45
CA ARG A 333 -11.79 26.23 5.46
C ARG A 333 -12.55 25.71 4.27
N ASP A 334 -13.05 26.64 3.42
CA ASP A 334 -13.63 26.27 2.14
C ASP A 334 -12.57 25.62 1.25
N ASN A 335 -12.94 24.55 0.62
CA ASN A 335 -12.07 23.78 -0.27
C ASN A 335 -12.85 23.29 -1.48
N TRP A 336 -12.14 23.12 -2.59
CA TRP A 336 -12.67 22.63 -3.87
C TRP A 336 -11.72 21.60 -4.45
N THR A 337 -12.05 20.32 -4.30
CA THR A 337 -11.25 19.24 -4.88
C THR A 337 -11.41 19.22 -6.41
N PRO A 338 -10.32 19.25 -7.19
CA PRO A 338 -10.37 19.26 -8.65
C PRO A 338 -10.66 17.87 -9.22
N PHE A 339 -11.91 17.44 -9.17
CA PHE A 339 -12.34 16.21 -9.81
C PHE A 339 -12.32 16.36 -11.36
N PRO A 340 -12.16 15.26 -12.13
CA PRO A 340 -12.22 15.30 -13.59
C PRO A 340 -13.44 16.02 -14.15
N ALA A 341 -14.63 15.80 -13.58
CA ALA A 341 -15.85 16.48 -13.98
C ALA A 341 -15.80 17.99 -13.76
N LYS A 342 -15.15 18.48 -12.69
CA LYS A 342 -14.95 19.92 -12.47
C LYS A 342 -13.97 20.51 -13.50
N VAL A 343 -12.89 19.78 -13.81
CA VAL A 343 -11.93 20.19 -14.85
C VAL A 343 -12.62 20.28 -16.22
N GLU A 344 -13.47 19.32 -16.56
CA GLU A 344 -14.26 19.38 -17.80
C GLU A 344 -15.22 20.57 -17.84
N ALA A 345 -15.87 20.89 -16.73
CA ALA A 345 -16.69 22.08 -16.60
C ALA A 345 -15.88 23.37 -16.81
N ILE A 346 -14.65 23.44 -16.28
CA ILE A 346 -13.73 24.58 -16.52
C ILE A 346 -13.34 24.64 -17.97
N ASN A 347 -12.99 23.52 -18.61
CA ASN A 347 -12.66 23.46 -20.03
C ASN A 347 -13.83 23.96 -20.92
N THR A 348 -15.05 23.58 -20.59
CA THR A 348 -16.25 24.02 -21.27
C THR A 348 -16.47 25.52 -21.08
N ALA A 349 -16.37 26.03 -19.88
CA ALA A 349 -16.50 27.46 -19.58
C ALA A 349 -15.39 28.28 -20.28
N TRP A 350 -14.16 27.75 -20.31
CA TRP A 350 -13.04 28.38 -21.01
C TRP A 350 -13.27 28.46 -22.51
N LYS A 351 -13.76 27.42 -23.16
CA LYS A 351 -14.09 27.41 -24.59
C LYS A 351 -15.20 28.43 -24.94
N ASN A 352 -16.17 28.58 -24.03
CA ASN A 352 -17.35 29.42 -24.22
C ASN A 352 -17.17 30.86 -23.71
N ARG A 353 -15.99 31.22 -23.16
CA ARG A 353 -15.76 32.58 -22.64
C ARG A 353 -15.93 33.65 -23.68
N PRO A 354 -16.38 34.86 -23.32
CA PRO A 354 -16.47 35.99 -24.24
C PRO A 354 -15.09 36.33 -24.82
N LYS A 355 -14.97 36.41 -26.15
CA LYS A 355 -13.71 36.64 -26.86
C LYS A 355 -13.00 37.96 -26.49
N LYS A 356 -13.69 38.89 -25.80
CA LYS A 356 -13.16 40.20 -25.38
C LYS A 356 -12.45 40.16 -24.01
N VAL A 357 -12.42 39.02 -23.32
CA VAL A 357 -11.97 39.04 -21.94
C VAL A 357 -10.45 38.97 -21.79
N GLU A 358 -9.72 38.49 -22.76
CA GLU A 358 -8.24 38.63 -22.80
C GLU A 358 -7.70 38.18 -24.14
N GLN A 359 -6.83 39.02 -24.73
CA GLN A 359 -5.92 38.54 -25.77
C GLN A 359 -4.89 37.67 -25.06
N PRO A 360 -4.63 36.44 -25.53
CA PRO A 360 -3.48 35.69 -25.03
C PRO A 360 -2.25 36.56 -25.30
N VAL A 361 -1.51 36.88 -24.24
CA VAL A 361 -0.13 37.34 -24.41
C VAL A 361 0.55 36.21 -25.16
N ALA A 362 0.92 36.45 -26.42
CA ALA A 362 1.68 35.46 -27.17
C ALA A 362 2.93 35.16 -26.34
N ALA A 363 3.04 33.92 -25.88
CA ALA A 363 4.20 33.48 -25.13
C ALA A 363 5.43 33.70 -26.03
N SER A 364 6.21 34.70 -25.72
CA SER A 364 7.46 35.01 -26.44
C SER A 364 8.57 34.00 -26.10
N ASN A 365 8.31 33.16 -25.12
CA ASN A 365 9.22 32.14 -24.63
C ASN A 365 8.42 30.88 -24.27
N PRO A 366 8.78 29.68 -24.77
CA PRO A 366 8.13 28.42 -24.39
C PRO A 366 8.24 28.09 -22.91
N PHE A 367 9.03 28.83 -22.15
CA PHE A 367 9.17 28.74 -20.69
C PHE A 367 8.47 29.88 -19.94
N ASP A 368 7.62 30.65 -20.62
CA ASP A 368 6.86 31.72 -19.98
C ASP A 368 5.79 31.15 -19.06
N GLU A 369 5.81 31.54 -17.81
CA GLU A 369 5.01 30.97 -16.72
C GLU A 369 3.50 31.18 -16.86
N ASN A 370 3.03 31.98 -17.80
CA ASN A 370 1.60 32.23 -18.04
C ASN A 370 1.19 32.16 -19.51
N PRO A 371 1.39 31.03 -20.19
CA PRO A 371 1.11 30.92 -21.64
C PRO A 371 -0.37 30.96 -22.02
N SER A 372 -1.29 30.89 -21.07
CA SER A 372 -2.72 30.64 -21.32
C SER A 372 -3.62 31.85 -21.16
N GLY A 373 -3.14 32.98 -20.58
CA GLY A 373 -3.98 34.15 -20.26
C GLY A 373 -5.19 33.84 -19.37
N ILE A 374 -5.15 32.74 -18.60
CA ILE A 374 -6.17 32.45 -17.58
C ILE A 374 -5.94 33.40 -16.43
N THR A 375 -6.89 34.30 -16.16
CA THR A 375 -6.83 35.14 -14.98
C THR A 375 -7.27 34.36 -13.74
N SER A 376 -6.73 34.75 -12.59
CA SER A 376 -7.21 34.27 -11.28
C SER A 376 -8.71 34.47 -11.11
N LYS A 377 -9.23 35.62 -11.59
CA LYS A 377 -10.66 35.96 -11.53
C LYS A 377 -11.54 34.96 -12.29
N PHE A 378 -11.14 34.55 -13.50
CA PHE A 378 -11.88 33.51 -14.23
C PHE A 378 -11.81 32.16 -13.53
N TYR A 379 -10.61 31.79 -13.12
CA TYR A 379 -10.38 30.55 -12.37
C TYR A 379 -11.24 30.51 -11.09
N ASP A 380 -11.21 31.56 -10.31
CA ASP A 380 -11.98 31.67 -9.06
C ASP A 380 -13.50 31.61 -9.33
N SER A 381 -14.00 32.26 -10.37
CA SER A 381 -15.43 32.26 -10.67
C SER A 381 -15.98 30.91 -11.09
N VAL A 382 -15.19 30.07 -11.71
CA VAL A 382 -15.61 28.75 -12.20
C VAL A 382 -15.22 27.64 -11.20
N PHE A 383 -14.01 27.69 -10.70
CA PHE A 383 -13.45 26.62 -9.89
C PHE A 383 -13.84 26.76 -8.42
N HIS A 384 -13.83 27.97 -7.88
CA HIS A 384 -14.23 28.26 -6.51
C HIS A 384 -15.71 28.65 -6.35
N SER A 385 -16.55 28.22 -7.28
CA SER A 385 -18.00 28.46 -7.18
C SER A 385 -18.55 27.87 -5.89
N PRO A 386 -19.34 28.63 -5.09
CA PRO A 386 -19.99 28.11 -3.88
C PRO A 386 -20.82 26.82 -4.10
N ALA A 387 -21.41 26.69 -5.29
CA ALA A 387 -22.18 25.51 -5.66
C ALA A 387 -21.37 24.21 -5.73
N ASN A 388 -20.06 24.32 -5.93
CA ASN A 388 -19.13 23.18 -6.09
C ASN A 388 -18.18 23.01 -4.90
N ARG A 389 -18.44 23.74 -3.80
CA ARG A 389 -17.62 23.64 -2.59
C ARG A 389 -17.73 22.25 -1.97
N ASP A 390 -16.60 21.72 -1.51
CA ASP A 390 -16.55 20.45 -0.78
C ASP A 390 -17.27 20.57 0.59
N PRO A 391 -17.96 19.54 1.07
CA PRO A 391 -18.56 19.56 2.39
C PRO A 391 -17.49 19.63 3.47
N ARG A 392 -17.70 20.42 4.52
CA ARG A 392 -16.81 20.51 5.69
C ARG A 392 -17.03 19.39 6.70
N GLY A 393 -18.12 18.67 6.58
CA GLY A 393 -18.49 17.57 7.48
C GLY A 393 -19.76 16.89 7.04
N TYR A 394 -20.05 15.77 7.65
CA TYR A 394 -21.25 14.96 7.42
C TYR A 394 -22.00 14.76 8.73
N VAL A 395 -23.30 14.85 8.70
CA VAL A 395 -24.18 14.53 9.85
C VAL A 395 -24.83 13.18 9.55
N LEU A 396 -24.59 12.23 10.42
CA LEU A 396 -25.30 10.94 10.38
C LEU A 396 -26.54 11.09 11.25
N PRO A 397 -27.77 10.97 10.71
CA PRO A 397 -28.98 10.96 11.53
C PRO A 397 -28.98 9.70 12.42
N SER A 398 -29.51 9.85 13.62
CA SER A 398 -29.69 8.77 14.61
C SER A 398 -30.76 7.78 14.16
#